data_25466406ff36ebbc5d9b4428aebbe884
#
_entry.id   25466406ff36ebbc5d9b4428aebbe884
#
_cell.length_a   1.000
_cell.length_b   1.000
_cell.length_c   1.000
_cell.angle_alpha   90.00
_cell.angle_beta   90.00
_cell.angle_gamma   90.00
#
_symmetry.space_group_name_H-M   'P 1'
#
loop_
_entity.id
_entity.type
_entity.pdbx_description
1 polymer ?
#
loop_
_entity_poly.entity_id
_entity_poly.type
_entity_poly.pdbx_seq_one_letter_code
_entity_poly.pdbx_strand_id
1 'polypeptide(L)'
;MNWDETRRALRDWTGGQPRAEHLAAQILAAEGFNDIDPVHPFGGRDGGADAFATLEGKPWIMAAYFTREPRELSAIEKKFKGDLDGVDKNGASGIAFVTNQVISRGERETLKVHASGKARIFHLERVATVLDRPEMKSIREKYLGITDPADDIRQVLADHLEKQSSGGESSEPEGEATNTDVSVVEALIVDPLEQIGKVQEAERAH
;
A
#
# COMPACT_ATOMS: atom_id res chain seq x y z
N MET A 1 -1.80 10.19 6.27
CA MET A 1 -2.36 8.81 6.26
C MET A 1 -3.61 8.82 5.41
N ASN A 2 -3.67 8.03 4.36
CA ASN A 2 -4.79 8.06 3.38
C ASN A 2 -5.38 6.65 3.17
N TRP A 3 -5.76 6.01 4.28
CA TRP A 3 -6.27 4.64 4.29
C TRP A 3 -7.46 4.42 3.35
N ASP A 4 -8.39 5.38 3.28
CA ASP A 4 -9.56 5.27 2.40
C ASP A 4 -9.19 5.29 0.92
N GLU A 5 -8.20 6.09 0.53
CA GLU A 5 -7.68 6.14 -0.82
C GLU A 5 -6.94 4.86 -1.17
N THR A 6 -6.06 4.39 -0.29
CA THR A 6 -5.37 3.09 -0.41
C THR A 6 -6.37 1.95 -0.58
N ARG A 7 -7.40 1.90 0.26
CA ARG A 7 -8.46 0.90 0.19
C ARG A 7 -9.24 0.97 -1.12
N ARG A 8 -9.57 2.17 -1.59
CA ARG A 8 -10.28 2.38 -2.87
C ARG A 8 -9.44 1.93 -4.06
N ALA A 9 -8.18 2.34 -4.12
CA ALA A 9 -7.25 1.95 -5.19
C ALA A 9 -7.03 0.43 -5.25
N LEU A 10 -6.95 -0.24 -4.10
CA LEU A 10 -6.87 -1.70 -4.04
C LEU A 10 -8.16 -2.37 -4.55
N ARG A 11 -9.34 -1.87 -4.14
CA ARG A 11 -10.63 -2.40 -4.58
C ARG A 11 -10.79 -2.27 -6.10
N ASP A 12 -10.36 -1.14 -6.65
CA ASP A 12 -10.49 -0.82 -8.07
C ASP A 12 -9.25 -1.28 -8.87
N TRP A 13 -8.59 -2.36 -8.44
CA TRP A 13 -7.33 -2.88 -8.96
C TRP A 13 -7.36 -3.16 -10.46
N THR A 14 -6.41 -2.56 -11.18
CA THR A 14 -6.22 -2.75 -12.63
C THR A 14 -4.81 -3.24 -13.01
N GLY A 15 -3.95 -3.49 -12.02
CA GLY A 15 -2.53 -3.80 -12.24
C GLY A 15 -2.25 -5.20 -12.82
N GLY A 16 -3.27 -6.07 -12.91
CA GLY A 16 -3.11 -7.46 -13.37
C GLY A 16 -2.46 -8.36 -12.32
N GLN A 17 -2.41 -9.66 -12.64
CA GLN A 17 -1.96 -10.70 -11.70
C GLN A 17 -0.46 -10.60 -11.36
N PRO A 18 0.48 -10.44 -12.32
CA PRO A 18 1.91 -10.37 -11.97
C PRO A 18 2.23 -9.20 -11.04
N ARG A 19 1.58 -8.05 -11.24
CA ARG A 19 1.77 -6.90 -10.37
C ARG A 19 1.15 -7.11 -8.98
N ALA A 20 0.05 -7.86 -8.89
CA ALA A 20 -0.57 -8.26 -7.63
C ALA A 20 0.35 -9.20 -6.82
N GLU A 21 0.99 -10.17 -7.46
CA GLU A 21 1.96 -11.09 -6.84
C GLU A 21 3.15 -10.34 -6.27
N HIS A 22 3.72 -9.40 -7.03
CA HIS A 22 4.80 -8.56 -6.53
C HIS A 22 4.37 -7.68 -5.35
N LEU A 23 3.17 -7.10 -5.39
CA LEU A 23 2.63 -6.33 -4.26
C LEU A 23 2.40 -7.22 -3.04
N ALA A 24 1.84 -8.42 -3.24
CA ALA A 24 1.63 -9.40 -2.17
C ALA A 24 2.95 -9.78 -1.49
N ALA A 25 4.02 -9.98 -2.24
CA ALA A 25 5.36 -10.24 -1.69
C ALA A 25 5.85 -9.08 -0.79
N GLN A 26 5.65 -7.82 -1.18
CA GLN A 26 6.01 -6.66 -0.35
C GLN A 26 5.19 -6.61 0.95
N ILE A 27 3.89 -6.94 0.87
CA ILE A 27 3.00 -7.01 2.04
C ILE A 27 3.48 -8.11 3.00
N LEU A 28 3.81 -9.28 2.49
CA LEU A 28 4.30 -10.39 3.32
C LEU A 28 5.64 -10.05 3.98
N ALA A 29 6.56 -9.40 3.26
CA ALA A 29 7.83 -8.94 3.83
C ALA A 29 7.59 -7.97 5.01
N ALA A 30 6.67 -7.03 4.87
CA ALA A 30 6.27 -6.10 5.95
C ALA A 30 5.55 -6.79 7.11
N GLU A 31 5.02 -7.99 6.92
CA GLU A 31 4.33 -8.81 7.93
C GLU A 31 5.24 -9.93 8.52
N GLY A 32 6.55 -9.85 8.28
CA GLY A 32 7.56 -10.70 8.91
C GLY A 32 7.84 -12.01 8.20
N PHE A 33 7.39 -12.16 6.94
CA PHE A 33 7.86 -13.26 6.10
C PHE A 33 9.22 -12.92 5.51
N ASN A 34 10.09 -13.93 5.39
CA ASN A 34 11.44 -13.83 4.85
C ASN A 34 11.59 -14.77 3.63
N ASP A 35 12.73 -14.65 2.93
CA ASP A 35 13.12 -15.52 1.82
C ASP A 35 11.99 -15.68 0.78
N ILE A 36 11.32 -14.55 0.43
CA ILE A 36 10.21 -14.59 -0.50
C ILE A 36 10.75 -14.77 -1.91
N ASP A 37 10.49 -15.95 -2.48
CA ASP A 37 10.98 -16.38 -3.80
C ASP A 37 9.80 -16.62 -4.75
N PRO A 38 9.58 -15.76 -5.77
CA PRO A 38 8.54 -15.95 -6.77
C PRO A 38 8.77 -17.22 -7.60
N VAL A 39 7.73 -18.06 -7.73
CA VAL A 39 7.84 -19.34 -8.47
C VAL A 39 7.97 -19.10 -9.97
N HIS A 40 7.20 -18.17 -10.52
CA HIS A 40 7.22 -17.85 -11.95
C HIS A 40 7.16 -16.34 -12.19
N PRO A 41 8.30 -15.64 -12.32
CA PRO A 41 8.32 -14.20 -12.54
C PRO A 41 7.69 -13.77 -13.87
N PHE A 42 7.44 -14.70 -14.80
CA PHE A 42 6.83 -14.46 -16.11
C PHE A 42 5.47 -15.14 -16.32
N GLY A 43 4.89 -15.76 -15.26
CA GLY A 43 3.64 -16.51 -15.30
C GLY A 43 3.83 -17.97 -15.75
N GLY A 44 3.01 -18.87 -15.22
CA GLY A 44 3.04 -20.31 -15.52
C GLY A 44 2.08 -21.10 -14.63
N ARG A 45 2.01 -22.43 -14.83
CA ARG A 45 1.33 -23.34 -13.90
C ARG A 45 2.30 -23.74 -12.79
N ASP A 46 2.03 -23.31 -11.58
CA ASP A 46 2.92 -23.27 -10.42
C ASP A 46 2.49 -24.16 -9.25
N GLY A 47 1.60 -25.12 -9.52
CA GLY A 47 1.18 -26.06 -8.48
C GLY A 47 0.40 -25.42 -7.31
N GLY A 48 -0.10 -24.19 -7.49
CA GLY A 48 -0.91 -23.49 -6.49
C GLY A 48 -0.12 -22.57 -5.56
N ALA A 49 1.12 -22.19 -5.94
CA ALA A 49 1.92 -21.21 -5.21
C ALA A 49 2.43 -20.12 -6.18
N ASP A 50 2.23 -18.87 -5.84
CA ASP A 50 2.78 -17.72 -6.58
C ASP A 50 4.21 -17.39 -6.09
N ALA A 51 4.50 -17.68 -4.82
CA ALA A 51 5.85 -17.60 -4.25
C ALA A 51 6.02 -18.57 -3.07
N PHE A 52 7.27 -18.92 -2.77
CA PHE A 52 7.66 -19.51 -1.50
C PHE A 52 8.12 -18.43 -0.54
N ALA A 53 7.97 -18.68 0.76
CA ALA A 53 8.42 -17.78 1.82
C ALA A 53 8.74 -18.58 3.08
N THR A 54 9.43 -17.97 4.04
CA THR A 54 9.60 -18.50 5.39
C THR A 54 8.90 -17.60 6.41
N LEU A 55 8.29 -18.22 7.42
CA LEU A 55 7.74 -17.54 8.57
C LEU A 55 8.12 -18.31 9.83
N GLU A 56 8.81 -17.64 10.76
CA GLU A 56 9.31 -18.28 11.98
C GLU A 56 10.15 -19.56 11.68
N GLY A 57 10.96 -19.50 10.60
CA GLY A 57 11.79 -20.61 10.13
C GLY A 57 11.03 -21.78 9.49
N LYS A 58 9.72 -21.66 9.25
CA LYS A 58 8.89 -22.68 8.60
C LYS A 58 8.56 -22.29 7.17
N PRO A 59 8.52 -23.24 6.21
CA PRO A 59 8.17 -22.97 4.82
C PRO A 59 6.69 -22.63 4.70
N TRP A 60 6.38 -21.60 3.92
CA TRP A 60 5.02 -21.14 3.58
C TRP A 60 4.93 -20.95 2.07
N ILE A 61 3.71 -21.10 1.54
CA ILE A 61 3.41 -20.63 0.19
C ILE A 61 2.64 -19.31 0.26
N MET A 62 2.88 -18.46 -0.74
CA MET A 62 2.07 -17.28 -1.00
C MET A 62 1.09 -17.57 -2.14
N ALA A 63 -0.14 -17.10 -2.02
CA ALA A 63 -1.10 -17.03 -3.11
C ALA A 63 -1.75 -15.64 -3.14
N ALA A 64 -1.69 -14.99 -4.30
CA ALA A 64 -2.26 -13.68 -4.55
C ALA A 64 -3.53 -13.81 -5.41
N TYR A 65 -4.63 -13.23 -4.96
CA TYR A 65 -5.89 -13.23 -5.69
C TYR A 65 -6.48 -11.82 -5.75
N PHE A 66 -6.07 -11.08 -6.78
CA PHE A 66 -6.58 -9.73 -7.02
C PHE A 66 -7.48 -9.75 -8.25
N THR A 67 -8.67 -9.21 -8.13
CA THR A 67 -9.62 -9.09 -9.23
C THR A 67 -10.07 -7.64 -9.39
N ARG A 68 -10.45 -7.29 -10.60
CA ARG A 68 -10.94 -5.96 -10.94
C ARG A 68 -12.28 -5.64 -10.27
N GLU A 69 -13.08 -6.66 -10.03
CA GLU A 69 -14.42 -6.54 -9.47
C GLU A 69 -14.53 -7.36 -8.19
N PRO A 70 -15.41 -6.96 -7.26
CA PRO A 70 -15.74 -7.77 -6.10
C PRO A 70 -16.22 -9.16 -6.50
N ARG A 71 -15.84 -10.17 -5.70
CA ARG A 71 -16.22 -11.56 -5.91
C ARG A 71 -17.05 -12.07 -4.74
N GLU A 72 -18.01 -12.94 -5.06
CA GLU A 72 -18.76 -13.69 -4.07
C GLU A 72 -17.84 -14.63 -3.27
N LEU A 73 -18.18 -14.88 -2.02
CA LEU A 73 -17.41 -15.76 -1.14
C LEU A 73 -17.11 -17.12 -1.77
N SER A 74 -18.10 -17.72 -2.46
CA SER A 74 -17.96 -19.01 -3.12
C SER A 74 -16.82 -19.05 -4.15
N ALA A 75 -16.61 -17.95 -4.89
CA ALA A 75 -15.53 -17.84 -5.85
C ALA A 75 -14.17 -17.68 -5.14
N ILE A 76 -14.14 -16.91 -4.05
CA ILE A 76 -12.95 -16.75 -3.21
C ILE A 76 -12.56 -18.08 -2.56
N GLU A 77 -13.51 -18.81 -1.99
CA GLU A 77 -13.29 -20.14 -1.41
C GLU A 77 -12.77 -21.15 -2.44
N LYS A 78 -13.35 -21.15 -3.65
CA LYS A 78 -12.90 -22.03 -4.73
C LYS A 78 -11.43 -21.77 -5.08
N LYS A 79 -11.04 -20.50 -5.22
CA LYS A 79 -9.64 -20.13 -5.48
C LYS A 79 -8.76 -20.53 -4.31
N PHE A 80 -9.14 -20.17 -3.08
CA PHE A 80 -8.39 -20.48 -1.86
C PHE A 80 -8.17 -22.00 -1.69
N LYS A 81 -9.20 -22.83 -1.91
CA LYS A 81 -9.07 -24.30 -1.84
C LYS A 81 -8.12 -24.83 -2.91
N GLY A 82 -8.19 -24.30 -4.13
CA GLY A 82 -7.27 -24.68 -5.20
C GLY A 82 -5.80 -24.36 -4.88
N ASP A 83 -5.56 -23.21 -4.23
CA ASP A 83 -4.21 -22.81 -3.79
C ASP A 83 -3.76 -23.60 -2.55
N LEU A 84 -4.70 -23.97 -1.68
CA LEU A 84 -4.41 -24.77 -0.48
C LEU A 84 -3.81 -26.14 -0.80
N ASP A 85 -4.21 -26.75 -1.95
CA ASP A 85 -3.58 -27.98 -2.45
C ASP A 85 -2.07 -27.82 -2.66
N GLY A 86 -1.60 -26.62 -2.91
CA GLY A 86 -0.17 -26.28 -3.02
C GLY A 86 0.60 -26.45 -1.72
N VAL A 87 -0.04 -26.33 -0.56
CA VAL A 87 0.61 -26.48 0.75
C VAL A 87 1.18 -27.87 0.91
N ASP A 88 0.34 -28.89 0.69
CA ASP A 88 0.75 -30.29 0.85
C ASP A 88 1.70 -30.72 -0.28
N LYS A 89 1.46 -30.30 -1.52
CA LYS A 89 2.32 -30.59 -2.67
C LYS A 89 3.76 -30.07 -2.51
N ASN A 90 3.92 -28.93 -1.84
CA ASN A 90 5.21 -28.29 -1.64
C ASN A 90 5.79 -28.52 -0.23
N GLY A 91 5.16 -29.34 0.61
CA GLY A 91 5.61 -29.60 1.98
C GLY A 91 5.61 -28.34 2.86
N ALA A 92 4.76 -27.35 2.54
CA ALA A 92 4.68 -26.11 3.28
C ALA A 92 3.91 -26.28 4.59
N SER A 93 4.21 -25.44 5.56
CA SER A 93 3.55 -25.40 6.87
C SER A 93 2.22 -24.62 6.82
N GLY A 94 1.99 -23.84 5.76
CA GLY A 94 0.78 -23.06 5.60
C GLY A 94 0.78 -22.19 4.35
N ILE A 95 -0.33 -21.46 4.18
CA ILE A 95 -0.57 -20.53 3.09
C ILE A 95 -0.76 -19.10 3.59
N ALA A 96 -0.10 -18.15 2.94
CA ALA A 96 -0.38 -16.72 3.04
C ALA A 96 -1.21 -16.29 1.84
N PHE A 97 -2.51 -16.12 2.05
CA PHE A 97 -3.46 -15.73 1.01
C PHE A 97 -3.70 -14.23 1.03
N VAL A 98 -3.28 -13.54 -0.02
CA VAL A 98 -3.36 -12.08 -0.16
C VAL A 98 -4.39 -11.73 -1.22
N THR A 99 -5.35 -10.87 -0.87
CA THR A 99 -6.44 -10.54 -1.78
C THR A 99 -6.94 -9.11 -1.59
N ASN A 100 -7.41 -8.50 -2.68
CA ASN A 100 -8.11 -7.22 -2.66
C ASN A 100 -9.63 -7.36 -2.38
N GLN A 101 -10.07 -8.53 -1.94
CA GLN A 101 -11.48 -8.77 -1.65
C GLN A 101 -11.83 -8.42 -0.21
N VAL A 102 -13.04 -7.89 -0.03
CA VAL A 102 -13.64 -7.71 1.30
C VAL A 102 -14.04 -9.08 1.82
N ILE A 103 -13.49 -9.48 2.97
CA ILE A 103 -13.81 -10.75 3.61
C ILE A 103 -14.14 -10.46 5.07
N SER A 104 -15.39 -10.69 5.46
CA SER A 104 -15.86 -10.50 6.82
C SER A 104 -15.14 -11.43 7.81
N ARG A 105 -15.26 -11.13 9.11
CA ARG A 105 -14.66 -11.98 10.15
C ARG A 105 -15.14 -13.44 10.09
N GLY A 106 -16.46 -13.64 9.91
CA GLY A 106 -17.03 -14.99 9.81
C GLY A 106 -16.52 -15.76 8.60
N GLU A 107 -16.45 -15.11 7.44
CA GLU A 107 -15.92 -15.69 6.22
C GLU A 107 -14.44 -16.05 6.34
N ARG A 108 -13.62 -15.22 7.01
CA ARG A 108 -12.22 -15.55 7.28
C ARG A 108 -12.06 -16.78 8.16
N GLU A 109 -12.92 -16.93 9.17
CA GLU A 109 -12.90 -18.15 10.00
C GLU A 109 -13.29 -19.39 9.18
N THR A 110 -14.27 -19.30 8.28
CA THR A 110 -14.61 -20.37 7.35
C THR A 110 -13.42 -20.78 6.48
N LEU A 111 -12.71 -19.80 5.90
CA LEU A 111 -11.50 -20.07 5.09
C LEU A 111 -10.40 -20.74 5.93
N LYS A 112 -10.17 -20.29 7.18
CA LYS A 112 -9.17 -20.90 8.07
C LYS A 112 -9.52 -22.33 8.45
N VAL A 113 -10.81 -22.67 8.62
CA VAL A 113 -11.24 -24.04 8.86
C VAL A 113 -10.82 -24.97 7.72
N HIS A 114 -10.97 -24.55 6.45
CA HIS A 114 -10.49 -25.33 5.31
C HIS A 114 -8.98 -25.59 5.36
N ALA A 115 -8.22 -24.65 5.87
CA ALA A 115 -6.76 -24.78 6.00
C ALA A 115 -6.33 -25.45 7.32
N SER A 116 -7.24 -25.99 8.13
CA SER A 116 -6.92 -26.56 9.45
C SER A 116 -6.08 -25.63 10.33
N GLY A 117 -6.33 -24.34 10.25
CA GLY A 117 -5.59 -23.28 10.94
C GLY A 117 -4.24 -22.88 10.31
N LYS A 118 -3.84 -23.52 9.23
CA LYS A 118 -2.56 -23.26 8.52
C LYS A 118 -2.69 -22.14 7.48
N ALA A 119 -3.47 -21.07 7.75
CA ALA A 119 -3.63 -19.96 6.82
C ALA A 119 -3.49 -18.61 7.52
N ARG A 120 -2.77 -17.69 6.86
CA ARG A 120 -2.83 -16.26 7.13
C ARG A 120 -3.53 -15.57 5.97
N ILE A 121 -4.62 -14.85 6.27
CA ILE A 121 -5.46 -14.20 5.26
C ILE A 121 -5.26 -12.70 5.35
N PHE A 122 -4.82 -12.13 4.23
CA PHE A 122 -4.61 -10.70 4.04
C PHE A 122 -5.71 -10.20 3.09
N HIS A 123 -6.85 -9.83 3.67
CA HIS A 123 -8.00 -9.28 2.93
C HIS A 123 -7.84 -7.78 2.70
N LEU A 124 -8.72 -7.17 1.91
CA LEU A 124 -8.63 -5.77 1.48
C LEU A 124 -8.24 -4.81 2.61
N GLU A 125 -8.96 -4.82 3.72
CA GLU A 125 -8.75 -3.88 4.83
C GLU A 125 -7.40 -4.10 5.51
N ARG A 126 -6.95 -5.36 5.66
CA ARG A 126 -5.64 -5.66 6.21
C ARG A 126 -4.53 -5.23 5.28
N VAL A 127 -4.67 -5.48 3.98
CA VAL A 127 -3.73 -5.03 2.94
C VAL A 127 -3.63 -3.50 2.93
N ALA A 128 -4.76 -2.79 2.97
CA ALA A 128 -4.79 -1.33 3.07
C ALA A 128 -4.08 -0.83 4.34
N THR A 129 -4.31 -1.47 5.48
CA THR A 129 -3.68 -1.10 6.75
C THR A 129 -2.15 -1.30 6.71
N VAL A 130 -1.66 -2.37 6.09
CA VAL A 130 -0.21 -2.59 5.92
C VAL A 130 0.38 -1.53 5.00
N LEU A 131 -0.24 -1.26 3.87
CA LEU A 131 0.24 -0.27 2.90
C LEU A 131 0.17 1.18 3.40
N ASP A 132 -0.66 1.46 4.39
CA ASP A 132 -0.77 2.80 4.98
C ASP A 132 0.29 3.08 6.07
N ARG A 133 1.13 2.10 6.39
CA ARG A 133 2.26 2.30 7.30
C ARG A 133 3.32 3.22 6.65
N PRO A 134 4.03 4.04 7.44
CA PRO A 134 5.07 4.95 6.91
C PRO A 134 6.14 4.24 6.07
N GLU A 135 6.59 3.07 6.50
CA GLU A 135 7.62 2.28 5.81
C GLU A 135 7.15 1.70 4.47
N MET A 136 5.84 1.63 4.24
CA MET A 136 5.24 1.14 2.99
C MET A 136 4.93 2.26 1.97
N LYS A 137 5.29 3.50 2.26
CA LYS A 137 5.00 4.66 1.43
C LYS A 137 5.46 4.48 -0.03
N SER A 138 6.71 4.11 -0.27
CA SER A 138 7.24 3.90 -1.62
C SER A 138 6.57 2.74 -2.36
N ILE A 139 6.12 1.71 -1.63
CA ILE A 139 5.37 0.59 -2.18
C ILE A 139 3.96 1.02 -2.58
N ARG A 140 3.28 1.79 -1.73
CA ARG A 140 1.96 2.37 -2.01
C ARG A 140 2.00 3.27 -3.24
N GLU A 141 2.98 4.16 -3.33
CA GLU A 141 3.19 5.02 -4.50
C GLU A 141 3.44 4.20 -5.76
N LYS A 142 4.39 3.26 -5.73
CA LYS A 142 4.75 2.42 -6.87
C LYS A 142 3.59 1.60 -7.41
N TYR A 143 2.77 1.01 -6.55
CA TYR A 143 1.73 0.07 -6.95
C TYR A 143 0.35 0.70 -7.10
N LEU A 144 0.04 1.74 -6.34
CA LEU A 144 -1.27 2.39 -6.32
C LEU A 144 -1.26 3.82 -6.87
N GLY A 145 -0.09 4.43 -7.10
CA GLY A 145 0.04 5.80 -7.57
C GLY A 145 -0.37 6.84 -6.53
N ILE A 146 -0.36 6.47 -5.24
CA ILE A 146 -0.79 7.35 -4.15
C ILE A 146 0.44 8.01 -3.56
N THR A 147 0.61 9.31 -3.84
CA THR A 147 1.66 10.18 -3.27
C THR A 147 1.21 10.82 -1.97
N ASP A 148 2.16 11.24 -1.14
CA ASP A 148 1.86 12.04 0.04
C ASP A 148 1.91 13.53 -0.35
N PRO A 149 0.81 14.30 -0.18
CA PRO A 149 0.80 15.72 -0.51
C PRO A 149 1.94 16.53 0.14
N ALA A 150 2.43 16.11 1.30
CA ALA A 150 3.57 16.74 1.95
C ALA A 150 4.89 16.58 1.17
N ASP A 151 5.03 15.51 0.36
CA ASP A 151 6.23 15.33 -0.47
C ASP A 151 6.16 16.18 -1.73
N ASP A 152 4.99 16.33 -2.32
CA ASP A 152 4.81 17.22 -3.46
C ASP A 152 5.19 18.66 -3.08
N ILE A 153 4.79 19.11 -1.88
CA ILE A 153 5.18 20.43 -1.35
C ILE A 153 6.69 20.49 -1.09
N ARG A 154 7.30 19.47 -0.50
CA ARG A 154 8.75 19.43 -0.26
C ARG A 154 9.53 19.45 -1.58
N GLN A 155 9.07 18.73 -2.60
CA GLN A 155 9.71 18.74 -3.90
C GLN A 155 9.64 20.12 -4.56
N VAL A 156 8.49 20.77 -4.54
CA VAL A 156 8.30 22.12 -5.07
C VAL A 156 9.20 23.13 -4.35
N LEU A 157 9.31 23.02 -3.01
CA LEU A 157 10.21 23.88 -2.23
C LEU A 157 11.68 23.61 -2.55
N ALA A 158 12.09 22.36 -2.70
CA ALA A 158 13.44 21.98 -3.07
C ALA A 158 13.82 22.54 -4.45
N ASP A 159 12.94 22.34 -5.44
CA ASP A 159 13.14 22.87 -6.81
C ASP A 159 13.21 24.42 -6.83
N HIS A 160 12.46 25.09 -5.96
CA HIS A 160 12.48 26.54 -5.83
C HIS A 160 13.81 27.04 -5.22
N LEU A 161 14.29 26.37 -4.18
CA LEU A 161 15.56 26.69 -3.54
C LEU A 161 16.76 26.43 -4.47
N GLU A 162 16.74 25.36 -5.25
CA GLU A 162 17.80 25.08 -6.26
C GLU A 162 17.83 26.15 -7.36
N LYS A 163 16.67 26.62 -7.83
CA LYS A 163 16.59 27.70 -8.82
C LYS A 163 17.11 29.02 -8.28
N GLN A 164 16.91 29.32 -6.99
CA GLN A 164 17.46 30.51 -6.34
C GLN A 164 18.98 30.42 -6.16
N SER A 165 19.50 29.23 -5.82
CA SER A 165 20.96 29.04 -5.63
C SER A 165 21.75 29.01 -6.93
N SER A 166 21.13 28.57 -8.05
CA SER A 166 21.77 28.52 -9.39
C SER A 166 21.67 29.84 -10.17
N GLY A 167 20.88 30.81 -9.70
CA GLY A 167 20.73 32.14 -10.30
C GLY A 167 21.70 33.22 -9.81
N GLY A 168 22.66 32.88 -8.94
CA GLY A 168 23.53 33.80 -8.25
C GLY A 168 24.94 33.96 -8.78
N GLU A 169 25.13 33.99 -10.13
CA GLU A 169 26.40 34.48 -10.72
C GLU A 169 26.11 35.37 -11.93
N SER A 170 25.89 36.63 -11.70
CA SER A 170 26.42 37.77 -12.46
C SER A 170 25.66 39.08 -12.14
N SER A 171 26.47 40.09 -11.85
CA SER A 171 26.16 41.52 -11.83
C SER A 171 25.50 42.10 -10.55
N GLU A 172 26.33 42.68 -9.71
CA GLU A 172 25.90 43.83 -8.89
C GLU A 172 25.36 44.95 -9.81
N PRO A 173 24.27 45.57 -9.40
CA PRO A 173 24.29 47.02 -9.27
C PRO A 173 23.80 47.44 -7.89
N GLU A 174 24.51 48.45 -7.33
CA GLU A 174 24.09 49.26 -6.21
C GLU A 174 22.70 49.87 -6.48
N GLY A 175 21.80 49.79 -5.50
CA GLY A 175 20.56 50.54 -5.54
C GLY A 175 19.41 49.97 -4.72
N GLU A 176 19.18 50.59 -3.56
CA GLU A 176 17.97 50.70 -2.78
C GLU A 176 17.18 49.41 -2.42
N ALA A 177 17.29 49.04 -1.17
CA ALA A 177 16.42 48.12 -0.45
C ALA A 177 14.96 48.61 -0.47
N THR A 178 14.09 48.01 -1.29
CA THR A 178 12.64 48.07 -1.10
C THR A 178 12.18 46.78 -0.44
N ASN A 179 11.70 46.94 0.75
CA ASN A 179 11.12 45.96 1.67
C ASN A 179 9.76 45.46 1.13
N THR A 180 9.75 44.42 0.30
CA THR A 180 8.44 43.90 -0.24
C THR A 180 8.37 42.39 -0.41
N ASP A 181 9.20 41.56 0.23
CA ASP A 181 9.11 40.09 -0.01
C ASP A 181 8.95 39.21 1.23
N VAL A 182 8.70 39.80 2.41
CA VAL A 182 8.42 39.00 3.63
C VAL A 182 6.93 38.61 3.73
N SER A 183 6.04 39.36 3.06
CA SER A 183 4.57 39.13 3.23
C SER A 183 4.00 37.94 2.48
N VAL A 184 4.72 37.38 1.49
CA VAL A 184 4.24 36.21 0.72
C VAL A 184 4.52 34.89 1.46
N VAL A 185 5.60 34.85 2.24
CA VAL A 185 5.94 33.66 3.03
C VAL A 185 5.07 33.53 4.28
N GLU A 186 4.66 34.67 4.89
CA GLU A 186 3.75 34.65 6.04
C GLU A 186 2.30 34.24 5.64
N ALA A 187 1.87 34.49 4.40
CA ALA A 187 0.54 34.07 3.93
C ALA A 187 0.43 32.56 3.65
N LEU A 188 1.55 31.85 3.51
CA LEU A 188 1.58 30.38 3.30
C LEU A 188 1.74 29.58 4.61
N ILE A 189 2.01 30.25 5.73
CA ILE A 189 2.11 29.65 7.07
C ILE A 189 0.88 30.01 7.93
N VAL A 190 -0.26 30.34 7.34
CA VAL A 190 -1.50 30.39 8.10
C VAL A 190 -1.86 28.97 8.51
N ASP A 191 -1.69 28.76 9.79
CA ASP A 191 -1.77 27.54 10.58
C ASP A 191 -2.94 26.64 10.15
N PRO A 192 -2.70 25.42 9.62
CA PRO A 192 -3.75 24.46 9.32
C PRO A 192 -4.59 24.08 10.54
N LEU A 193 -4.08 24.32 11.76
CA LEU A 193 -4.79 24.04 13.01
C LEU A 193 -5.94 25.05 13.28
N GLU A 194 -5.87 26.26 12.75
CA GLU A 194 -6.96 27.25 12.91
C GLU A 194 -8.18 26.94 12.02
N GLN A 195 -7.97 26.26 10.89
CA GLN A 195 -9.06 25.81 10.02
C GLN A 195 -9.76 24.58 10.57
N ILE A 196 -9.06 23.67 11.24
CA ILE A 196 -9.64 22.48 11.88
C ILE A 196 -10.54 22.90 13.07
N GLY A 197 -10.18 23.91 13.83
CA GLY A 197 -10.99 24.45 14.93
C GLY A 197 -12.35 25.00 14.49
N LYS A 198 -12.39 25.68 13.35
CA LYS A 198 -13.63 26.28 12.82
C LYS A 198 -14.61 25.25 12.26
N VAL A 199 -14.12 24.13 11.73
CA VAL A 199 -14.96 23.04 11.22
C VAL A 199 -15.61 22.27 12.37
N GLN A 200 -14.90 22.06 13.48
CA GLN A 200 -15.42 21.35 14.65
C GLN A 200 -16.44 22.16 15.46
N GLU A 201 -16.38 23.50 15.44
CA GLU A 201 -17.40 24.34 16.04
C GLU A 201 -18.70 24.40 15.22
N ALA A 202 -18.60 24.33 13.89
CA ALA A 202 -19.77 24.30 13.01
C ALA A 202 -20.56 22.98 13.10
N GLU A 203 -19.93 21.85 13.37
CA GLU A 203 -20.59 20.56 13.56
C GLU A 203 -21.24 20.39 14.93
N ARG A 204 -20.89 21.19 15.94
CA ARG A 204 -21.53 21.19 17.27
C ARG A 204 -22.73 22.09 17.39
N ALA A 205 -23.06 22.87 16.36
CA ALA A 205 -24.18 23.83 16.35
C ALA A 205 -25.43 23.34 15.56
N HIS A 206 -25.44 22.05 15.17
CA HIS A 206 -26.58 21.33 14.61
C HIS A 206 -26.81 20.04 15.38
#